data_b6825e738381b510c159a8da86f86827
#
_entry.id   b6825e738381b510c159a8da86f86827
#
_cell.length_a   1.000
_cell.length_b   1.000
_cell.length_c   1.000
_cell.angle_alpha   90.00
_cell.angle_beta   90.00
_cell.angle_gamma   90.00
#
_symmetry.space_group_name_H-M   'P 1'
#
loop_
_entity.id
_entity.type
_entity.pdbx_description
1 polymer ?
#
loop_
_entity_poly.entity_id
_entity_poly.type
_entity_poly.pdbx_seq_one_letter_code
_entity_poly.pdbx_strand_id
1 'polypeptide(L)'
;MGYKTFEIVLGDGKAAAPRRTELRDNSLENDFYRIVFDPASGTIASLYDKELGREMVDPDSEWKLGAFVYESLNGDRHQMERKVFDNYRRSSLSDVHCPGVTSGDI
;
A
#
# COMPACT_ATOMS: atom_id res chain seq x y z
N MET A 1 -15.71 -13.62 19.14
CA MET A 1 -15.53 -13.73 17.67
C MET A 1 -16.90 -13.87 17.05
N GLY A 2 -17.24 -12.99 16.11
CA GLY A 2 -18.50 -13.05 15.36
C GLY A 2 -18.24 -13.49 13.93
N TYR A 3 -19.19 -14.19 13.31
CA TYR A 3 -19.19 -14.48 11.89
C TYR A 3 -20.42 -13.85 11.24
N LYS A 4 -20.32 -13.53 9.96
CA LYS A 4 -21.41 -12.97 9.18
C LYS A 4 -21.65 -13.89 7.98
N THR A 5 -22.89 -14.30 7.81
CA THR A 5 -23.30 -15.13 6.68
C THR A 5 -23.91 -14.21 5.62
N PHE A 6 -23.61 -14.46 4.36
CA PHE A 6 -24.18 -13.75 3.22
C PHE A 6 -24.87 -14.75 2.31
N GLU A 7 -26.05 -14.43 1.85
CA GLU A 7 -26.76 -15.16 0.83
C GLU A 7 -26.48 -14.52 -0.53
N ILE A 8 -26.09 -15.34 -1.51
CA ILE A 8 -25.90 -14.88 -2.89
C ILE A 8 -27.22 -15.06 -3.63
N VAL A 9 -27.88 -13.97 -3.93
CA VAL A 9 -29.11 -13.95 -4.73
C VAL A 9 -28.75 -13.57 -6.14
N LEU A 10 -29.04 -14.45 -7.10
CA LEU A 10 -28.95 -14.16 -8.52
C LEU A 10 -30.14 -13.28 -8.89
N GLY A 11 -29.90 -12.02 -9.12
CA GLY A 11 -30.90 -11.06 -9.59
C GLY A 11 -30.43 -10.33 -10.83
N ASP A 12 -31.36 -9.76 -11.59
CA ASP A 12 -31.07 -8.86 -12.72
C ASP A 12 -30.50 -7.49 -12.21
N GLY A 13 -29.55 -7.57 -11.30
CA GLY A 13 -28.92 -6.41 -10.72
C GLY A 13 -28.30 -5.56 -11.81
N LYS A 14 -28.86 -4.38 -12.06
CA LYS A 14 -28.11 -3.32 -12.72
C LYS A 14 -26.80 -3.18 -11.95
N ALA A 15 -25.70 -3.55 -12.59
CA ALA A 15 -24.38 -3.26 -12.03
C ALA A 15 -24.37 -1.79 -11.62
N ALA A 16 -24.09 -1.51 -10.35
CA ALA A 16 -23.89 -0.14 -9.91
C ALA A 16 -22.84 0.46 -10.86
N ALA A 17 -23.11 1.68 -11.34
CA ALA A 17 -22.17 2.36 -12.21
C ALA A 17 -20.78 2.29 -11.57
N PRO A 18 -19.74 1.93 -12.32
CA PRO A 18 -18.40 1.83 -11.76
C PRO A 18 -18.07 3.15 -11.09
N ARG A 19 -17.74 3.09 -9.80
CA ARG A 19 -17.34 4.26 -9.03
C ARG A 19 -16.06 4.77 -9.65
N ARG A 20 -16.12 5.97 -10.17
CA ARG A 20 -15.02 6.56 -10.92
C ARG A 20 -13.87 6.86 -9.94
N THR A 21 -12.74 6.21 -10.18
CA THR A 21 -11.48 6.59 -9.55
C THR A 21 -10.80 7.61 -10.44
N GLU A 22 -10.50 8.78 -9.92
CA GLU A 22 -9.76 9.81 -10.64
C GLU A 22 -8.26 9.62 -10.40
N LEU A 23 -7.51 9.50 -11.48
CA LEU A 23 -6.05 9.50 -11.48
C LEU A 23 -5.57 10.87 -11.91
N ARG A 24 -4.80 11.56 -11.06
CA ARG A 24 -4.19 12.85 -11.35
C ARG A 24 -2.73 12.81 -10.92
N ASP A 25 -1.83 12.97 -11.88
CA ASP A 25 -0.39 12.95 -11.62
C ASP A 25 0.01 11.76 -10.72
N ASN A 26 0.35 12.04 -9.49
CA ASN A 26 0.77 11.04 -8.49
C ASN A 26 -0.33 10.72 -7.47
N SER A 27 -1.60 10.98 -7.78
CA SER A 27 -2.69 10.76 -6.84
C SER A 27 -3.83 9.95 -7.44
N LEU A 28 -4.43 9.12 -6.60
CA LEU A 28 -5.68 8.41 -6.87
C LEU A 28 -6.74 8.93 -5.91
N GLU A 29 -7.91 9.22 -6.43
CA GLU A 29 -9.01 9.71 -5.60
C GLU A 29 -10.33 9.07 -5.99
N ASN A 30 -11.11 8.66 -4.99
CA ASN A 30 -12.48 8.21 -5.12
C ASN A 30 -13.34 8.78 -3.98
N ASP A 31 -14.57 8.31 -3.83
CA ASP A 31 -15.50 8.80 -2.80
C ASP A 31 -15.01 8.55 -1.37
N PHE A 32 -14.15 7.56 -1.15
CA PHE A 32 -13.74 7.13 0.18
C PHE A 32 -12.32 7.54 0.54
N TYR A 33 -11.40 7.49 -0.43
CA TYR A 33 -9.98 7.69 -0.18
C TYR A 33 -9.35 8.66 -1.17
N ARG A 34 -8.33 9.36 -0.69
CA ARG A 34 -7.36 10.05 -1.51
C ARG A 34 -5.98 9.51 -1.16
N ILE A 35 -5.29 8.98 -2.16
CA ILE A 35 -3.94 8.41 -2.04
C ILE A 35 -2.99 9.29 -2.83
N VAL A 36 -1.86 9.64 -2.23
CA VAL A 36 -0.78 10.37 -2.90
C VAL A 36 0.49 9.52 -2.84
N PHE A 37 1.10 9.33 -3.99
CA PHE A 37 2.36 8.59 -4.12
C PHE A 37 3.54 9.54 -4.14
N ASP A 38 4.64 9.11 -3.53
CA ASP A 38 5.94 9.75 -3.72
C ASP A 38 6.66 9.06 -4.90
N PRO A 39 6.84 9.73 -6.04
CA PRO A 39 7.46 9.13 -7.22
C PRO A 39 8.96 8.87 -7.02
N ALA A 40 9.61 9.56 -6.09
CA ALA A 40 11.05 9.41 -5.84
C ALA A 40 11.35 8.11 -5.07
N SER A 41 10.47 7.73 -4.16
CA SER A 41 10.62 6.54 -3.33
C SER A 41 9.70 5.37 -3.72
N GLY A 42 8.69 5.63 -4.55
CA GLY A 42 7.65 4.65 -4.89
C GLY A 42 6.75 4.27 -3.72
N THR A 43 6.68 5.12 -2.71
CA THR A 43 5.89 4.87 -1.50
C THR A 43 4.59 5.67 -1.49
N ILE A 44 3.72 5.37 -0.54
CA ILE A 44 2.51 6.15 -0.31
C ILE A 44 2.84 7.26 0.67
N ALA A 45 2.80 8.51 0.19
CA ALA A 45 3.08 9.70 0.97
C ALA A 45 1.87 10.14 1.82
N SER A 46 0.65 9.88 1.33
CA SER A 46 -0.59 10.22 2.03
C SER A 46 -1.67 9.21 1.68
N LEU A 47 -2.41 8.79 2.67
CA LEU A 47 -3.63 7.99 2.55
C LEU A 47 -4.70 8.63 3.44
N TYR A 48 -5.51 9.48 2.83
CA TYR A 48 -6.56 10.20 3.55
C TYR A 48 -7.89 9.46 3.43
N ASP A 49 -8.45 9.06 4.56
CA ASP A 49 -9.78 8.49 4.67
C ASP A 49 -10.81 9.62 4.79
N LYS A 50 -11.68 9.75 3.79
CA LYS A 50 -12.67 10.83 3.71
C LYS A 50 -13.85 10.61 4.66
N GLU A 51 -14.17 9.37 4.94
CA GLU A 51 -15.27 9.01 5.84
C GLU A 51 -14.89 9.28 7.29
N LEU A 52 -13.67 8.93 7.67
CA LEU A 52 -13.10 9.21 8.99
C LEU A 52 -12.56 10.64 9.11
N GLY A 53 -12.36 11.36 8.00
CA GLY A 53 -11.73 12.67 7.99
C GLY A 53 -10.30 12.66 8.49
N ARG A 54 -9.54 11.60 8.23
CA ARG A 54 -8.27 11.34 8.89
C ARG A 54 -7.17 10.92 7.92
N GLU A 55 -5.96 11.43 8.16
CA GLU A 55 -4.73 10.92 7.55
C GLU A 55 -4.31 9.63 8.25
N MET A 56 -4.00 8.60 7.44
CA MET A 56 -3.65 7.26 7.91
C MET A 56 -2.14 7.00 7.85
N VAL A 57 -1.38 7.83 7.13
CA VAL A 57 0.07 7.72 7.03
C VAL A 57 0.72 8.58 8.09
N ASP A 58 1.63 8.00 8.85
CA ASP A 58 2.50 8.72 9.77
C ASP A 58 3.71 9.29 8.99
N PRO A 59 3.82 10.62 8.84
CA PRO A 59 4.91 11.25 8.10
C PRO A 59 6.26 11.09 8.80
N ASP A 60 6.25 10.89 10.13
CA ASP A 60 7.47 10.78 10.94
C ASP A 60 7.98 9.34 11.04
N SER A 61 7.23 8.37 10.50
CA SER A 61 7.66 6.98 10.47
C SER A 61 8.97 6.80 9.70
N GLU A 62 9.91 6.07 10.28
CA GLU A 62 11.15 5.65 9.61
C GLU A 62 10.85 4.87 8.32
N TRP A 63 9.81 4.04 8.37
CA TRP A 63 9.38 3.20 7.24
C TRP A 63 8.10 3.75 6.64
N LYS A 64 8.19 4.18 5.39
CA LYS A 64 7.05 4.73 4.68
C LYS A 64 6.07 3.65 4.26
N LEU A 65 4.80 3.97 4.21
CA LEU A 65 3.76 3.03 3.78
C LEU A 65 3.99 2.57 2.34
N GLY A 66 3.95 1.25 2.12
CA GLY A 66 4.24 0.65 0.82
C GLY A 66 5.72 0.63 0.44
N ALA A 67 6.64 0.98 1.36
CA ALA A 67 8.06 0.90 1.10
C ALA A 67 8.49 -0.56 0.89
N PHE A 68 9.26 -0.78 -0.16
CA PHE A 68 9.94 -2.06 -0.34
C PHE A 68 11.18 -2.09 0.53
N VAL A 69 11.23 -3.03 1.47
CA VAL A 69 12.35 -3.20 2.39
C VAL A 69 13.02 -4.53 2.12
N TYR A 70 14.32 -4.46 1.85
CA TYR A 70 15.17 -5.64 1.72
C TYR A 70 15.97 -5.83 3.00
N GLU A 71 15.81 -7.00 3.60
CA GLU A 71 16.53 -7.40 4.80
C GLU A 71 17.51 -8.52 4.47
N SER A 72 18.75 -8.38 4.90
CA SER A 72 19.78 -9.40 4.71
C SER A 72 20.51 -9.68 6.02
N LEU A 73 20.83 -10.95 6.18
CA LEU A 73 21.64 -11.48 7.26
C LEU A 73 22.87 -12.13 6.62
N ASN A 74 24.05 -11.70 7.03
CA ASN A 74 25.29 -12.39 6.68
C ASN A 74 25.63 -13.37 7.82
N GLY A 75 25.22 -14.60 7.65
CA GLY A 75 25.46 -15.64 8.64
C GLY A 75 24.88 -16.97 8.22
N ASP A 76 25.22 -18.00 8.97
CA ASP A 76 24.65 -19.31 8.74
C ASP A 76 23.27 -19.46 9.41
N ARG A 77 22.58 -20.54 9.06
CA ARG A 77 21.26 -20.87 9.60
C ARG A 77 21.24 -20.93 11.14
N HIS A 78 22.36 -21.36 11.76
CA HIS A 78 22.43 -21.49 13.21
C HIS A 78 22.44 -20.16 13.94
N GLN A 79 22.89 -19.09 13.31
CA GLN A 79 22.78 -17.74 13.88
C GLN A 79 21.32 -17.29 13.96
N MET A 80 20.51 -17.61 12.98
CA MET A 80 19.07 -17.35 13.02
C MET A 80 18.37 -18.11 14.15
N GLU A 81 18.72 -19.38 14.33
CA GLU A 81 18.15 -20.23 15.40
C GLU A 81 18.49 -19.69 16.80
N ARG A 82 19.68 -19.16 16.96
CA ARG A 82 20.16 -18.57 18.22
C ARG A 82 19.69 -17.14 18.45
N LYS A 83 18.95 -16.55 17.50
CA LYS A 83 18.55 -15.13 17.50
C LYS A 83 19.74 -14.17 17.63
N VAL A 84 20.89 -14.55 17.15
CA VAL A 84 22.08 -13.72 17.07
C VAL A 84 22.11 -13.14 15.68
N PHE A 85 21.77 -11.88 15.54
CA PHE A 85 21.66 -11.19 14.26
C PHE A 85 22.88 -10.29 14.04
N ASP A 86 24.07 -10.84 14.10
CA ASP A 86 25.27 -10.16 13.68
C ASP A 86 25.18 -9.89 12.17
N ASN A 87 25.49 -8.67 11.76
CA ASN A 87 25.42 -8.24 10.36
C ASN A 87 23.98 -8.16 9.75
N TYR A 88 22.97 -7.98 10.54
CA TYR A 88 21.67 -7.62 10.02
C TYR A 88 21.74 -6.26 9.30
N ARG A 89 21.28 -6.26 8.06
CA ARG A 89 21.20 -5.05 7.24
C ARG A 89 19.79 -4.90 6.69
N ARG A 90 19.31 -3.69 6.71
CA ARG A 90 18.05 -3.31 6.12
C ARG A 90 18.30 -2.19 5.13
N SER A 91 17.77 -2.31 3.93
CA SER A 91 17.89 -1.32 2.87
C SER A 91 16.56 -1.15 2.15
N SER A 92 16.31 0.05 1.65
CA SER A 92 15.20 0.39 0.78
C SER A 92 15.68 0.56 -0.66
N LEU A 93 14.74 0.64 -1.60
CA LEU A 93 15.05 0.95 -2.99
C LEU A 93 15.54 2.40 -3.09
N SER A 94 16.60 2.61 -3.87
CA SER A 94 17.18 3.93 -4.10
C SER A 94 16.83 4.55 -5.45
N ASP A 95 16.48 3.71 -6.43
CA ASP A 95 16.12 4.15 -7.78
C ASP A 95 14.78 3.54 -8.18
N VAL A 96 13.72 4.30 -7.93
CA VAL A 96 12.37 3.90 -8.32
C VAL A 96 11.98 4.63 -9.59
N HIS A 97 11.69 3.85 -10.63
CA HIS A 97 11.11 4.38 -11.86
C HIS A 97 9.63 4.01 -11.92
N CYS A 98 8.77 5.00 -11.83
CA CYS A 98 7.34 4.81 -12.04
C CYS A 98 7.01 5.16 -13.50
N PRO A 99 6.69 4.18 -14.36
CA PRO A 99 6.44 4.43 -15.79
C PRO A 99 5.11 5.16 -16.06
N GLY A 100 4.44 5.62 -15.01
CA GLY A 100 3.10 6.21 -15.09
C GLY A 100 2.01 5.14 -14.98
N VAL A 101 0.94 5.49 -14.33
CA VAL A 101 -0.26 4.64 -14.25
C VAL A 101 -1.17 5.05 -15.40
N THR A 102 -1.35 4.18 -16.37
CA THR A 102 -2.41 4.32 -17.37
C THR A 102 -3.71 3.82 -16.75
N SER A 103 -4.77 4.63 -16.79
CA SER A 103 -6.10 4.17 -16.44
C SER A 103 -6.50 3.07 -17.41
N GLY A 104 -6.39 1.82 -16.99
CA GLY A 104 -7.09 0.73 -17.62
C GLY A 104 -8.50 0.66 -17.04
N ASP A 105 -9.48 0.41 -17.89
CA ASP A 105 -10.83 0.08 -17.43
C ASP A 105 -10.73 -1.18 -16.55
N ILE A 106 -11.01 -1.00 -15.25
CA ILE A 106 -11.22 -2.11 -14.31
C ILE A 106 -12.71 -2.27 -14.12
#